data_0f0d831b6d32b7fccbbcfca4a064db8f
#
_entry.id   0f0d831b6d32b7fccbbcfca4a064db8f
#
_cell.length_a   1.000
_cell.length_b   1.000
_cell.length_c   1.000
_cell.angle_alpha   90.00
_cell.angle_beta   90.00
_cell.angle_gamma   90.00
#
_symmetry.space_group_name_H-M   'P 1'
#
loop_
_entity.id
_entity.type
_entity.pdbx_description
1 polymer ?
#
loop_
_entity_poly.entity_id
_entity_poly.type
_entity_poly.pdbx_seq_one_letter_code
_entity_poly.pdbx_strand_id
1 'polypeptide(L)'
;MAEPLKPREAAEVEEAIRWALDAGKALELVGHGTKRAIGRAAQWDASLDLSALSGITLYEPEELVLSAKAGTPLATIEALVDGKHQELAFEPMDYGAVLGMPAGAGTIGGALAANLCGPRRIKAGAARDHFLGVTAVSGRGETFKSGGRVVKNVTGYDLCKLLAGSFGTLAAMTEVTIKTLPRAETEETVLVLDLDEGAARKAMAVAMGSHGDVSAAAHLPAAAAAGIAVAAGAGGAVTAFRLEGVAPSVTQRKRILQASLSPFGGLGELGAAASRAFWRAVRDVTPFAADGPAGARDLWRLSTAPSQGADVGRTLCERAGALTIYDWAGGLVWAALPAAADASAALVRATVAAAGGHATLIRAPAAVRAAVDVFTPEPPALAALTKRVRESFDPRGVLNAGRMWAGV
;
A
#
# COMPACT_ATOMS: atom_id res chain seq x y z
N MET A 1 0.33 -19.59 -23.06
CA MET A 1 0.02 -18.14 -23.04
C MET A 1 0.75 -17.51 -24.20
N ALA A 2 0.12 -16.56 -24.91
CA ALA A 2 0.81 -15.78 -25.94
C ALA A 2 1.98 -14.99 -25.31
N GLU A 3 3.00 -14.70 -26.12
CA GLU A 3 4.13 -13.87 -25.68
C GLU A 3 3.61 -12.50 -25.24
N PRO A 4 4.06 -11.95 -24.10
CA PRO A 4 3.57 -10.66 -23.62
C PRO A 4 3.96 -9.52 -24.58
N LEU A 5 3.03 -8.59 -24.79
CA LEU A 5 3.31 -7.33 -25.47
C LEU A 5 4.17 -6.48 -24.54
N LYS A 6 5.38 -6.14 -24.95
CA LYS A 6 6.38 -5.47 -24.10
C LYS A 6 6.87 -4.14 -24.70
N PRO A 7 6.05 -3.09 -24.63
CA PRO A 7 6.37 -1.77 -25.16
C PRO A 7 7.56 -1.13 -24.44
N ARG A 8 8.37 -0.40 -25.21
CA ARG A 8 9.51 0.40 -24.72
C ARG A 8 9.23 1.89 -24.75
N GLU A 9 8.21 2.28 -25.52
CA GLU A 9 7.79 3.67 -25.69
C GLU A 9 6.27 3.82 -25.52
N ALA A 10 5.83 5.04 -25.22
CA ALA A 10 4.42 5.33 -24.99
C ALA A 10 3.55 5.07 -26.25
N ALA A 11 4.11 5.32 -27.45
CA ALA A 11 3.42 5.05 -28.72
C ALA A 11 3.11 3.56 -28.88
N GLU A 12 4.02 2.67 -28.51
CA GLU A 12 3.82 1.22 -28.59
C GLU A 12 2.74 0.74 -27.60
N VAL A 13 2.56 1.44 -26.46
CA VAL A 13 1.44 1.17 -25.54
C VAL A 13 0.10 1.52 -26.19
N GLU A 14 0.05 2.65 -26.89
CA GLU A 14 -1.14 3.09 -27.63
C GLU A 14 -1.48 2.11 -28.75
N GLU A 15 -0.49 1.68 -29.53
CA GLU A 15 -0.65 0.67 -30.59
C GLU A 15 -1.16 -0.67 -30.03
N ALA A 16 -0.60 -1.14 -28.91
CA ALA A 16 -1.03 -2.37 -28.27
C ALA A 16 -2.51 -2.32 -27.79
N ILE A 17 -2.93 -1.19 -27.24
CA ILE A 17 -4.33 -1.00 -26.81
C ILE A 17 -5.26 -0.90 -28.00
N ARG A 18 -4.88 -0.19 -29.07
CA ARG A 18 -5.66 -0.13 -30.32
C ARG A 18 -5.78 -1.50 -30.97
N TRP A 19 -4.71 -2.26 -31.04
CA TRP A 19 -4.76 -3.66 -31.50
C TRP A 19 -5.75 -4.49 -30.70
N ALA A 20 -5.74 -4.36 -29.36
CA ALA A 20 -6.66 -5.11 -28.52
C ALA A 20 -8.12 -4.68 -28.72
N LEU A 21 -8.37 -3.37 -28.92
CA LEU A 21 -9.69 -2.84 -29.29
C LEU A 21 -10.20 -3.43 -30.61
N ASP A 22 -9.36 -3.41 -31.66
CA ASP A 22 -9.73 -3.89 -32.99
C ASP A 22 -9.96 -5.42 -32.99
N ALA A 23 -9.17 -6.16 -32.22
CA ALA A 23 -9.27 -7.60 -32.09
C ALA A 23 -10.34 -8.06 -31.06
N GLY A 24 -10.97 -7.14 -30.33
CA GLY A 24 -11.93 -7.46 -29.25
C GLY A 24 -11.31 -8.23 -28.08
N LYS A 25 -10.06 -7.92 -27.72
CA LYS A 25 -9.27 -8.62 -26.69
C LYS A 25 -9.13 -7.83 -25.41
N ALA A 26 -9.09 -8.54 -24.28
CA ALA A 26 -8.78 -7.98 -22.97
C ALA A 26 -7.30 -8.12 -22.64
N LEU A 27 -6.71 -7.07 -22.06
CA LEU A 27 -5.30 -6.98 -21.69
C LEU A 27 -5.13 -7.01 -20.18
N GLU A 28 -4.19 -7.83 -19.70
CA GLU A 28 -3.65 -7.71 -18.36
C GLU A 28 -2.52 -6.67 -18.36
N LEU A 29 -2.68 -5.58 -17.63
CA LEU A 29 -1.62 -4.58 -17.42
C LEU A 29 -0.71 -5.02 -16.27
N VAL A 30 0.57 -5.16 -16.54
CA VAL A 30 1.58 -5.51 -15.54
C VAL A 30 2.83 -4.63 -15.69
N GLY A 31 3.50 -4.35 -14.55
CA GLY A 31 4.91 -3.99 -14.54
C GLY A 31 5.74 -5.26 -14.36
N HIS A 32 6.54 -5.34 -13.30
CA HIS A 32 7.26 -6.60 -12.96
C HIS A 32 6.37 -7.69 -12.35
N GLY A 33 5.05 -7.55 -12.34
CA GLY A 33 4.12 -8.58 -11.91
C GLY A 33 4.02 -8.82 -10.40
N THR A 34 4.71 -8.05 -9.56
CA THR A 34 4.76 -8.26 -8.09
C THR A 34 3.40 -8.21 -7.40
N LYS A 35 2.38 -7.64 -8.03
CA LYS A 35 1.01 -7.52 -7.52
C LYS A 35 -0.03 -8.27 -8.37
N ARG A 36 0.42 -9.21 -9.19
CA ARG A 36 -0.45 -10.01 -10.08
C ARG A 36 -1.48 -10.83 -9.31
N ALA A 37 -1.10 -11.28 -8.11
CA ALA A 37 -1.98 -12.05 -7.23
C ALA A 37 -2.96 -11.18 -6.43
N ILE A 38 -2.94 -9.84 -6.53
CA ILE A 38 -3.93 -8.96 -5.91
C ILE A 38 -5.08 -8.72 -6.89
N GLY A 39 -6.30 -8.75 -6.37
CA GLY A 39 -7.51 -8.62 -7.15
C GLY A 39 -8.14 -9.98 -7.46
N ARG A 40 -9.28 -9.95 -8.14
CA ARG A 40 -9.98 -11.15 -8.57
C ARG A 40 -9.11 -11.95 -9.55
N ALA A 41 -9.24 -13.26 -9.53
CA ALA A 41 -8.69 -14.09 -10.59
C ALA A 41 -9.55 -13.90 -11.84
N ALA A 42 -9.07 -13.12 -12.78
CA ALA A 42 -9.71 -12.85 -14.06
C ALA A 42 -8.91 -13.50 -15.21
N GLN A 43 -9.52 -13.62 -16.36
CA GLN A 43 -8.90 -14.13 -17.58
C GLN A 43 -8.73 -13.00 -18.58
N TRP A 44 -7.54 -12.91 -19.14
CA TRP A 44 -7.21 -11.94 -20.18
C TRP A 44 -6.60 -12.66 -21.40
N ASP A 45 -6.78 -12.10 -22.58
CA ASP A 45 -6.28 -12.67 -23.83
C ASP A 45 -4.77 -12.51 -23.99
N ALA A 46 -4.23 -11.38 -23.52
CA ALA A 46 -2.80 -11.09 -23.58
C ALA A 46 -2.34 -10.27 -22.36
N SER A 47 -1.03 -10.24 -22.10
CA SER A 47 -0.43 -9.36 -21.11
C SER A 47 0.26 -8.18 -21.80
N LEU A 48 0.02 -6.96 -21.32
CA LEU A 48 0.75 -5.75 -21.68
C LEU A 48 1.75 -5.47 -20.55
N ASP A 49 3.00 -5.84 -20.77
CA ASP A 49 4.10 -5.75 -19.82
C ASP A 49 4.82 -4.41 -19.97
N LEU A 50 4.54 -3.48 -19.06
CA LEU A 50 5.12 -2.14 -19.02
C LEU A 50 6.51 -2.09 -18.36
N SER A 51 7.11 -3.22 -17.99
CA SER A 51 8.41 -3.25 -17.30
C SER A 51 9.56 -2.67 -18.12
N ALA A 52 9.48 -2.74 -19.45
CA ALA A 52 10.47 -2.14 -20.35
C ALA A 52 10.33 -0.61 -20.47
N LEU A 53 9.19 -0.05 -20.06
CA LEU A 53 8.97 1.39 -19.97
C LEU A 53 9.63 1.93 -18.70
N SER A 54 10.96 1.97 -18.66
CA SER A 54 11.75 2.27 -17.47
C SER A 54 12.72 3.42 -17.72
N GLY A 55 13.03 4.16 -16.66
CA GLY A 55 13.98 5.27 -16.64
C GLY A 55 13.41 6.53 -15.98
N ILE A 56 14.32 7.33 -15.42
CA ILE A 56 14.00 8.65 -14.88
C ILE A 56 13.98 9.63 -16.04
N THR A 57 12.91 10.40 -16.19
CA THR A 57 12.76 11.41 -17.25
C THR A 57 13.05 12.82 -16.76
N LEU A 58 12.92 13.06 -15.44
CA LEU A 58 13.26 14.30 -14.78
C LEU A 58 13.56 14.04 -13.31
N TYR A 59 14.55 14.73 -12.76
CA TYR A 59 14.71 14.85 -11.32
C TYR A 59 15.23 16.23 -10.97
N GLU A 60 14.41 17.02 -10.28
CA GLU A 60 14.74 18.36 -9.78
C GLU A 60 14.72 18.31 -8.24
N PRO A 61 15.85 17.98 -7.61
CA PRO A 61 15.90 17.80 -6.14
C PRO A 61 15.51 19.06 -5.38
N GLU A 62 15.85 20.23 -5.87
CA GLU A 62 15.52 21.52 -5.22
C GLU A 62 14.04 21.83 -5.25
N GLU A 63 13.34 21.36 -6.29
CA GLU A 63 11.89 21.48 -6.46
C GLU A 63 11.12 20.31 -5.83
N LEU A 64 11.84 19.31 -5.30
CA LEU A 64 11.25 18.07 -4.71
C LEU A 64 10.36 17.31 -5.70
N VAL A 65 10.72 17.28 -6.98
CA VAL A 65 9.93 16.67 -8.05
C VAL A 65 10.76 15.68 -8.85
N LEU A 66 10.16 14.50 -9.08
CA LEU A 66 10.72 13.44 -9.89
C LEU A 66 9.68 12.94 -10.90
N SER A 67 10.08 12.82 -12.18
CA SER A 67 9.30 12.13 -13.22
C SER A 67 10.04 10.88 -13.68
N ALA A 68 9.27 9.80 -13.88
CA ALA A 68 9.80 8.52 -14.32
C ALA A 68 8.80 7.80 -15.22
N LYS A 69 9.30 6.97 -16.12
CA LYS A 69 8.48 6.01 -16.86
C LYS A 69 7.87 5.00 -15.86
N ALA A 70 6.62 4.58 -16.10
CA ALA A 70 5.82 3.84 -15.13
C ALA A 70 6.39 2.47 -14.73
N GLY A 71 7.17 1.83 -15.60
CA GLY A 71 7.86 0.56 -15.33
C GLY A 71 9.15 0.70 -14.54
N THR A 72 9.57 1.92 -14.16
CA THR A 72 10.80 2.13 -13.37
C THR A 72 10.71 1.45 -12.01
N PRO A 73 11.70 0.61 -11.62
CA PRO A 73 11.74 0.00 -10.31
C PRO A 73 11.76 1.04 -9.18
N LEU A 74 10.98 0.80 -8.14
CA LEU A 74 10.99 1.65 -6.93
C LEU A 74 12.38 1.73 -6.31
N ALA A 75 13.11 0.62 -6.24
CA ALA A 75 14.47 0.58 -5.71
C ALA A 75 15.42 1.53 -6.46
N THR A 76 15.26 1.70 -7.77
CA THR A 76 16.05 2.66 -8.57
C THR A 76 15.72 4.10 -8.18
N ILE A 77 14.43 4.40 -7.96
CA ILE A 77 13.99 5.74 -7.55
C ILE A 77 14.47 6.02 -6.12
N GLU A 78 14.26 5.08 -5.19
CA GLU A 78 14.68 5.21 -3.80
C GLU A 78 16.19 5.44 -3.68
N ALA A 79 17.03 4.70 -4.42
CA ALA A 79 18.46 4.90 -4.44
C ALA A 79 18.87 6.28 -4.99
N LEU A 80 18.16 6.75 -6.04
CA LEU A 80 18.43 8.07 -6.63
C LEU A 80 18.11 9.20 -5.64
N VAL A 81 16.93 9.18 -5.02
CA VAL A 81 16.50 10.25 -4.11
C VAL A 81 17.27 10.20 -2.79
N ASP A 82 17.64 9.00 -2.31
CA ASP A 82 18.51 8.82 -1.13
C ASP A 82 19.87 9.50 -1.30
N GLY A 83 20.45 9.44 -2.47
CA GLY A 83 21.70 10.14 -2.82
C GLY A 83 21.62 11.68 -2.75
N LYS A 84 20.41 12.24 -2.65
CA LYS A 84 20.11 13.67 -2.43
C LYS A 84 19.49 13.95 -1.06
N HIS A 85 19.59 13.01 -0.12
CA HIS A 85 18.96 13.08 1.19
C HIS A 85 17.45 13.31 1.14
N GLN A 86 16.80 12.71 0.14
CA GLN A 86 15.35 12.74 -0.04
C GLN A 86 14.78 11.32 0.05
N GLU A 87 13.47 11.22 0.11
CA GLU A 87 12.76 9.95 0.21
C GLU A 87 11.37 10.01 -0.44
N LEU A 88 10.82 8.82 -0.72
CA LEU A 88 9.40 8.62 -1.00
C LEU A 88 8.65 8.54 0.33
N ALA A 89 8.18 9.69 0.83
CA ALA A 89 7.63 9.78 2.18
C ALA A 89 6.34 8.95 2.40
N PHE A 90 5.64 8.56 1.33
CA PHE A 90 4.49 7.65 1.43
C PHE A 90 4.89 6.18 1.68
N GLU A 91 6.18 5.86 1.71
CA GLU A 91 6.72 4.55 2.05
C GLU A 91 6.02 3.39 1.30
N PRO A 92 6.17 3.28 -0.02
CA PRO A 92 5.47 2.25 -0.77
C PRO A 92 5.78 0.85 -0.26
N MET A 93 4.75 0.14 0.22
CA MET A 93 4.89 -1.25 0.68
C MET A 93 5.42 -2.14 -0.45
N ASP A 94 6.39 -2.98 -0.14
CA ASP A 94 6.78 -4.08 -1.02
C ASP A 94 5.93 -5.32 -0.76
N TYR A 95 5.06 -5.63 -1.69
CA TYR A 95 4.21 -6.82 -1.63
C TYR A 95 4.96 -8.13 -1.95
N GLY A 96 6.23 -8.07 -2.36
CA GLY A 96 7.02 -9.25 -2.72
C GLY A 96 6.97 -10.31 -1.65
N ALA A 97 7.33 -9.97 -0.42
CA ALA A 97 7.38 -10.91 0.70
C ALA A 97 6.03 -11.61 0.95
N VAL A 98 4.92 -10.86 1.03
CA VAL A 98 3.60 -11.43 1.35
C VAL A 98 2.95 -12.19 0.20
N LEU A 99 3.39 -11.98 -1.04
CA LEU A 99 2.86 -12.64 -2.24
C LEU A 99 3.80 -13.70 -2.84
N GLY A 100 4.95 -13.98 -2.18
CA GLY A 100 5.92 -14.97 -2.67
C GLY A 100 6.65 -14.54 -3.94
N MET A 101 6.83 -13.23 -4.13
CA MET A 101 7.55 -12.63 -5.26
C MET A 101 8.88 -12.03 -4.80
N PRO A 102 9.87 -11.85 -5.69
CA PRO A 102 11.13 -11.21 -5.32
C PRO A 102 10.92 -9.84 -4.70
N ALA A 103 11.64 -9.56 -3.61
CA ALA A 103 11.65 -8.25 -2.98
C ALA A 103 12.30 -7.19 -3.88
N GLY A 104 11.89 -5.93 -3.74
CA GLY A 104 12.43 -4.79 -4.48
C GLY A 104 12.03 -4.71 -5.96
N ALA A 105 11.24 -5.66 -6.45
CA ALA A 105 10.85 -5.70 -7.86
C ALA A 105 9.61 -4.82 -8.19
N GLY A 106 9.06 -4.08 -7.24
CA GLY A 106 7.93 -3.18 -7.47
C GLY A 106 8.27 -2.01 -8.40
N THR A 107 7.31 -1.58 -9.24
CA THR A 107 7.46 -0.42 -10.12
C THR A 107 6.68 0.78 -9.60
N ILE A 108 7.11 2.01 -9.96
CA ILE A 108 6.41 3.24 -9.55
C ILE A 108 4.97 3.28 -10.08
N GLY A 109 4.72 2.92 -11.33
CA GLY A 109 3.37 2.83 -11.88
C GLY A 109 2.50 1.83 -11.11
N GLY A 110 3.06 0.68 -10.74
CA GLY A 110 2.36 -0.31 -9.92
C GLY A 110 2.09 0.15 -8.49
N ALA A 111 2.96 0.98 -7.90
CA ALA A 111 2.76 1.58 -6.58
C ALA A 111 1.63 2.61 -6.60
N LEU A 112 1.60 3.48 -7.61
CA LEU A 112 0.55 4.48 -7.80
C LEU A 112 -0.79 3.82 -8.14
N ALA A 113 -0.80 2.86 -9.08
CA ALA A 113 -2.01 2.14 -9.46
C ALA A 113 -2.66 1.38 -8.29
N ALA A 114 -1.88 0.93 -7.31
CA ALA A 114 -2.37 0.30 -6.09
C ALA A 114 -2.52 1.28 -4.90
N ASN A 115 -2.19 2.56 -5.08
CA ASN A 115 -2.18 3.60 -4.04
C ASN A 115 -1.48 3.15 -2.76
N LEU A 116 -0.24 2.67 -2.91
CA LEU A 116 0.51 2.11 -1.79
C LEU A 116 0.89 3.17 -0.76
N CYS A 117 1.00 2.74 0.48
CA CYS A 117 1.52 3.54 1.59
C CYS A 117 2.01 2.63 2.71
N GLY A 118 2.94 3.15 3.49
CA GLY A 118 3.49 2.49 4.66
C GLY A 118 3.05 3.16 5.97
N PRO A 119 3.78 2.92 7.07
CA PRO A 119 3.45 3.40 8.40
C PRO A 119 3.32 4.93 8.53
N ARG A 120 4.07 5.71 7.73
CA ARG A 120 3.95 7.18 7.70
C ARG A 120 2.66 7.71 7.10
N ARG A 121 1.73 6.87 6.66
CA ARG A 121 0.47 7.34 6.09
C ARG A 121 -0.23 8.39 6.95
N ILE A 122 -0.17 8.22 8.28
CA ILE A 122 -0.81 9.14 9.24
C ILE A 122 -0.19 10.53 9.27
N LYS A 123 1.04 10.68 8.77
CA LYS A 123 1.80 11.93 8.71
C LYS A 123 2.00 12.43 7.29
N ALA A 124 2.37 11.55 6.37
CA ALA A 124 2.79 11.88 5.00
C ALA A 124 1.71 11.61 3.94
N GLY A 125 0.68 10.85 4.26
CA GLY A 125 -0.32 10.41 3.28
C GLY A 125 0.10 9.15 2.52
N ALA A 126 -0.60 8.88 1.41
CA ALA A 126 -0.38 7.72 0.54
C ALA A 126 0.24 8.15 -0.80
N ALA A 127 0.56 7.21 -1.67
CA ALA A 127 1.07 7.46 -3.03
C ALA A 127 0.22 8.50 -3.79
N ARG A 128 -1.10 8.44 -3.65
CA ARG A 128 -2.06 9.39 -4.21
C ARG A 128 -1.74 10.85 -3.85
N ASP A 129 -1.30 11.11 -2.62
CA ASP A 129 -1.06 12.46 -2.11
C ASP A 129 0.26 13.05 -2.60
N HIS A 130 1.13 12.19 -3.16
CA HIS A 130 2.41 12.53 -3.78
C HIS A 130 2.36 12.49 -5.31
N PHE A 131 1.27 12.08 -5.92
CA PHE A 131 1.09 11.92 -7.36
C PHE A 131 0.67 13.26 -7.99
N LEU A 132 1.60 13.92 -8.70
CA LEU A 132 1.45 15.27 -9.23
C LEU A 132 1.03 15.30 -10.69
N GLY A 133 1.53 14.38 -11.51
CA GLY A 133 1.27 14.38 -12.95
C GLY A 133 1.37 13.00 -13.57
N VAL A 134 0.65 12.81 -14.67
CA VAL A 134 0.60 11.55 -15.40
C VAL A 134 0.49 11.77 -16.91
N THR A 135 1.19 10.94 -17.67
CA THR A 135 0.87 10.62 -19.06
C THR A 135 0.39 9.18 -19.09
N ALA A 136 -0.76 8.92 -19.69
CA ALA A 136 -1.36 7.60 -19.73
C ALA A 136 -2.15 7.36 -21.02
N VAL A 137 -2.40 6.10 -21.37
CA VAL A 137 -3.23 5.68 -22.48
C VAL A 137 -4.51 5.08 -21.93
N SER A 138 -5.66 5.63 -22.32
CA SER A 138 -6.98 5.13 -21.94
C SER A 138 -7.31 3.79 -22.64
N GLY A 139 -8.34 3.09 -22.17
CA GLY A 139 -8.90 1.93 -22.88
C GLY A 139 -9.53 2.25 -24.23
N ARG A 140 -9.54 3.53 -24.65
CA ARG A 140 -9.92 3.96 -26.03
C ARG A 140 -8.73 3.99 -26.98
N GLY A 141 -7.51 3.69 -26.51
CA GLY A 141 -6.28 3.85 -27.29
C GLY A 141 -5.91 5.31 -27.50
N GLU A 142 -6.27 6.20 -26.57
CA GLU A 142 -6.01 7.63 -26.63
C GLU A 142 -5.04 8.03 -25.51
N THR A 143 -3.93 8.68 -25.89
CA THR A 143 -2.99 9.25 -24.92
C THR A 143 -3.55 10.55 -24.35
N PHE A 144 -3.48 10.68 -23.02
CA PHE A 144 -3.83 11.91 -22.31
C PHE A 144 -2.81 12.28 -21.24
N LYS A 145 -2.81 13.55 -20.85
CA LYS A 145 -2.00 14.07 -19.74
C LYS A 145 -2.89 14.75 -18.72
N SER A 146 -2.53 14.62 -17.43
CA SER A 146 -3.19 15.33 -16.34
C SER A 146 -2.19 15.70 -15.26
N GLY A 147 -2.43 16.82 -14.59
CA GLY A 147 -1.48 17.37 -13.61
C GLY A 147 -0.21 17.93 -14.26
N GLY A 148 0.86 17.99 -13.50
CA GLY A 148 2.13 18.55 -13.96
C GLY A 148 3.24 18.41 -12.91
N ARG A 149 4.14 19.39 -12.86
CA ARG A 149 5.29 19.42 -11.94
C ARG A 149 5.05 20.29 -10.71
N VAL A 150 3.84 20.79 -10.53
CA VAL A 150 3.49 21.70 -9.44
C VAL A 150 2.53 21.04 -8.46
N VAL A 151 2.67 21.37 -7.20
CA VAL A 151 1.86 20.77 -6.12
C VAL A 151 0.38 21.20 -6.22
N LYS A 152 0.09 22.37 -6.83
CA LYS A 152 -1.26 22.92 -6.96
C LYS A 152 -1.72 22.85 -8.43
N ASN A 153 -2.59 21.89 -8.74
CA ASN A 153 -3.35 21.90 -9.99
C ASN A 153 -4.59 22.78 -9.78
N VAL A 154 -4.71 23.87 -10.54
CA VAL A 154 -5.82 24.85 -10.42
C VAL A 154 -6.81 24.76 -11.59
N THR A 155 -6.54 23.94 -12.60
CA THR A 155 -7.37 23.82 -13.79
C THR A 155 -7.65 22.36 -14.12
N GLY A 156 -8.91 22.04 -14.40
CA GLY A 156 -9.37 20.71 -14.79
C GLY A 156 -9.50 19.72 -13.63
N TYR A 157 -9.82 18.48 -13.97
CA TYR A 157 -9.96 17.39 -13.01
C TYR A 157 -8.59 16.84 -12.62
N ASP A 158 -8.45 16.47 -11.35
CA ASP A 158 -7.25 15.79 -10.86
C ASP A 158 -7.32 14.29 -11.15
N LEU A 159 -7.00 13.91 -12.39
CA LEU A 159 -7.02 12.51 -12.82
C LEU A 159 -5.92 11.68 -12.15
N CYS A 160 -4.84 12.28 -11.66
CA CYS A 160 -3.85 11.58 -10.85
C CYS A 160 -4.50 10.92 -9.62
N LYS A 161 -5.38 11.65 -8.94
CA LYS A 161 -6.10 11.14 -7.76
C LYS A 161 -7.12 10.05 -8.11
N LEU A 162 -7.65 10.06 -9.33
CA LEU A 162 -8.57 9.03 -9.83
C LEU A 162 -7.83 7.76 -10.25
N LEU A 163 -6.67 7.89 -10.89
CA LEU A 163 -5.85 6.75 -11.33
C LEU A 163 -5.17 6.04 -10.15
N ALA A 164 -4.88 6.77 -9.07
CA ALA A 164 -4.33 6.16 -7.85
C ALA A 164 -5.35 5.21 -7.21
N GLY A 165 -4.97 3.93 -7.13
CA GLY A 165 -5.84 2.87 -6.60
C GLY A 165 -6.78 2.23 -7.62
N SER A 166 -6.67 2.59 -8.91
CA SER A 166 -7.49 2.01 -9.99
C SER A 166 -7.03 0.61 -10.44
N PHE A 167 -5.90 0.12 -9.97
CA PHE A 167 -5.31 -1.16 -10.38
C PHE A 167 -5.17 -1.33 -11.92
N GLY A 168 -5.01 -0.21 -12.65
CA GLY A 168 -4.88 -0.22 -14.10
C GLY A 168 -6.19 -0.51 -14.86
N THR A 169 -7.35 -0.39 -14.21
CA THR A 169 -8.65 -0.61 -14.87
C THR A 169 -9.16 0.62 -15.65
N LEU A 170 -8.51 1.77 -15.50
CA LEU A 170 -8.89 3.02 -16.17
C LEU A 170 -7.94 3.38 -17.31
N ALA A 171 -6.64 3.25 -17.08
CA ALA A 171 -5.63 3.61 -18.07
C ALA A 171 -4.29 2.89 -17.81
N ALA A 172 -3.49 2.76 -18.86
CA ALA A 172 -2.09 2.36 -18.81
C ALA A 172 -1.20 3.60 -18.61
N MET A 173 -0.68 3.79 -17.41
CA MET A 173 0.25 4.89 -17.12
C MET A 173 1.58 4.63 -17.84
N THR A 174 2.08 5.61 -18.60
CA THR A 174 3.35 5.53 -19.33
C THR A 174 4.45 6.34 -18.64
N GLU A 175 4.12 7.51 -18.11
CA GLU A 175 5.02 8.37 -17.34
C GLU A 175 4.26 8.95 -16.14
N VAL A 176 4.95 9.08 -15.01
CA VAL A 176 4.38 9.62 -13.78
C VAL A 176 5.31 10.66 -13.17
N THR A 177 4.72 11.70 -12.57
CA THR A 177 5.44 12.73 -11.81
C THR A 177 5.00 12.64 -10.35
N ILE A 178 5.96 12.58 -9.46
CA ILE A 178 5.73 12.46 -8.02
C ILE A 178 6.50 13.52 -7.24
N LYS A 179 5.98 13.83 -6.06
CA LYS A 179 6.68 14.64 -5.08
C LYS A 179 7.59 13.75 -4.22
N THR A 180 8.84 14.18 -4.04
CA THR A 180 9.77 13.68 -3.02
C THR A 180 9.73 14.58 -1.79
N LEU A 181 10.28 14.14 -0.67
CA LEU A 181 10.46 14.98 0.52
C LEU A 181 11.89 14.83 1.06
N PRO A 182 12.42 15.85 1.76
CA PRO A 182 13.68 15.70 2.49
C PRO A 182 13.58 14.58 3.53
N ARG A 183 14.59 13.71 3.58
CA ARG A 183 14.68 12.68 4.59
C ARG A 183 15.05 13.29 5.93
N ALA A 184 14.45 12.81 7.01
CA ALA A 184 14.79 13.23 8.37
C ALA A 184 16.28 12.92 8.69
N GLU A 185 16.93 13.81 9.44
CA GLU A 185 18.31 13.66 9.87
C GLU A 185 18.49 12.42 10.73
N THR A 186 17.56 12.20 11.67
CA THR A 186 17.53 10.99 12.49
C THR A 186 16.12 10.45 12.69
N GLU A 187 16.08 9.20 13.10
CA GLU A 187 14.85 8.45 13.40
C GLU A 187 15.10 7.62 14.66
N GLU A 188 14.18 7.66 15.61
CA GLU A 188 14.19 6.81 16.79
C GLU A 188 12.79 6.25 17.06
N THR A 189 12.72 5.13 17.76
CA THR A 189 11.44 4.51 18.13
C THR A 189 11.36 4.29 19.62
N VAL A 190 10.27 4.72 20.24
CA VAL A 190 9.87 4.36 21.60
C VAL A 190 9.00 3.11 21.52
N LEU A 191 9.26 2.14 22.39
CA LEU A 191 8.48 0.92 22.54
C LEU A 191 7.74 0.94 23.87
N VAL A 192 6.52 0.38 23.90
CA VAL A 192 5.83 -0.05 25.12
C VAL A 192 5.59 -1.55 24.99
N LEU A 193 6.01 -2.29 26.00
CA LEU A 193 6.06 -3.76 25.98
C LEU A 193 4.82 -4.38 26.63
N ASP A 194 4.45 -5.55 26.16
CA ASP A 194 3.45 -6.47 26.74
C ASP A 194 2.03 -5.88 26.87
N LEU A 195 1.65 -4.96 25.98
CA LEU A 195 0.28 -4.47 25.95
C LEU A 195 -0.63 -5.46 25.19
N ASP A 196 -1.86 -5.61 25.70
CA ASP A 196 -2.95 -6.15 24.91
C ASP A 196 -3.43 -5.09 23.87
N GLU A 197 -4.28 -5.49 22.92
CA GLU A 197 -4.77 -4.62 21.86
C GLU A 197 -5.55 -3.41 22.40
N GLY A 198 -6.29 -3.59 23.50
CA GLY A 198 -7.07 -2.54 24.13
C GLY A 198 -6.19 -1.48 24.79
N ALA A 199 -5.16 -1.90 25.52
CA ALA A 199 -4.15 -1.03 26.13
C ALA A 199 -3.30 -0.37 25.06
N ALA A 200 -2.87 -1.10 24.02
CA ALA A 200 -2.11 -0.58 22.88
C ALA A 200 -2.89 0.52 22.15
N ARG A 201 -4.20 0.34 21.91
CA ARG A 201 -5.06 1.37 21.32
C ARG A 201 -5.05 2.66 22.15
N LYS A 202 -5.16 2.54 23.49
CA LYS A 202 -5.12 3.70 24.39
C LYS A 202 -3.76 4.40 24.36
N ALA A 203 -2.66 3.61 24.40
CA ALA A 203 -1.30 4.14 24.30
C ALA A 203 -1.07 4.88 22.97
N MET A 204 -1.52 4.30 21.84
CA MET A 204 -1.46 4.95 20.53
C MET A 204 -2.27 6.24 20.48
N ALA A 205 -3.48 6.27 21.06
CA ALA A 205 -4.27 7.50 21.13
C ALA A 205 -3.58 8.60 21.95
N VAL A 206 -2.98 8.25 23.10
CA VAL A 206 -2.20 9.19 23.92
C VAL A 206 -0.99 9.71 23.17
N ALA A 207 -0.23 8.83 22.51
CA ALA A 207 0.95 9.19 21.73
C ALA A 207 0.61 10.15 20.58
N MET A 208 -0.43 9.85 19.82
CA MET A 208 -0.88 10.68 18.68
C MET A 208 -1.43 12.04 19.12
N GLY A 209 -2.00 12.14 20.33
CA GLY A 209 -2.45 13.41 20.92
C GLY A 209 -1.37 14.18 21.66
N SER A 210 -0.17 13.66 21.79
CA SER A 210 0.95 14.26 22.52
C SER A 210 1.75 15.26 21.67
N HIS A 211 2.58 16.06 22.34
CA HIS A 211 3.60 16.90 21.67
C HIS A 211 4.80 16.10 21.14
N GLY A 212 4.74 14.75 21.14
CA GLY A 212 5.77 13.89 20.58
C GLY A 212 5.92 13.98 19.07
N ASP A 213 4.93 14.50 18.36
CA ASP A 213 4.89 14.57 16.88
C ASP A 213 5.23 13.22 16.23
N VAL A 214 4.51 12.18 16.64
CA VAL A 214 4.70 10.79 16.21
C VAL A 214 4.42 10.66 14.71
N SER A 215 5.36 10.10 13.95
CA SER A 215 5.22 9.93 12.49
C SER A 215 4.63 8.57 12.09
N ALA A 216 4.73 7.56 12.96
CA ALA A 216 4.09 6.26 12.79
C ALA A 216 3.83 5.62 14.16
N ALA A 217 2.72 4.86 14.27
CA ALA A 217 2.38 4.11 15.46
C ALA A 217 1.78 2.75 15.07
N ALA A 218 2.37 1.68 15.61
CA ALA A 218 1.98 0.31 15.33
C ALA A 218 1.94 -0.54 16.60
N HIS A 219 1.10 -1.59 16.58
CA HIS A 219 1.09 -2.61 17.61
C HIS A 219 1.21 -4.00 16.99
N LEU A 220 2.15 -4.76 17.53
CA LEU A 220 2.43 -6.14 17.13
C LEU A 220 2.16 -7.05 18.35
N PRO A 221 1.11 -7.87 18.32
CA PRO A 221 0.95 -8.97 19.28
C PRO A 221 2.20 -9.87 19.28
N ALA A 222 2.44 -10.60 20.37
CA ALA A 222 3.66 -11.38 20.58
C ALA A 222 4.06 -12.28 19.41
N ALA A 223 3.10 -12.97 18.78
CA ALA A 223 3.36 -13.81 17.62
C ALA A 223 3.88 -13.04 16.39
N ALA A 224 3.42 -11.81 16.19
CA ALA A 224 3.88 -10.96 15.09
C ALA A 224 5.23 -10.29 15.45
N ALA A 225 5.39 -9.86 16.70
CA ALA A 225 6.65 -9.25 17.17
C ALA A 225 7.85 -10.23 17.05
N ALA A 226 7.62 -11.51 17.35
CA ALA A 226 8.62 -12.57 17.20
C ALA A 226 9.11 -12.75 15.75
N GLY A 227 8.28 -12.36 14.75
CA GLY A 227 8.64 -12.39 13.33
C GLY A 227 9.47 -11.19 12.85
N ILE A 228 9.80 -10.23 13.73
CA ILE A 228 10.64 -9.07 13.41
C ILE A 228 11.91 -9.12 14.26
N ALA A 229 13.06 -9.38 13.64
CA ALA A 229 14.32 -9.66 14.33
C ALA A 229 14.69 -8.62 15.42
N VAL A 230 14.47 -7.33 15.15
CA VAL A 230 14.78 -6.24 16.11
C VAL A 230 13.75 -6.11 17.23
N ALA A 231 12.59 -6.77 17.13
CA ALA A 231 11.53 -6.80 18.14
C ALA A 231 11.49 -8.14 18.88
N ALA A 232 12.04 -9.21 18.30
CA ALA A 232 11.99 -10.57 18.86
C ALA A 232 12.61 -10.66 20.29
N GLY A 233 13.59 -9.82 20.58
CA GLY A 233 14.23 -9.75 21.91
C GLY A 233 13.31 -9.19 23.01
N ALA A 234 12.19 -8.58 22.68
CA ALA A 234 11.21 -8.09 23.66
C ALA A 234 10.46 -9.23 24.38
N GLY A 235 10.39 -10.43 23.77
CA GLY A 235 9.78 -11.62 24.37
C GLY A 235 8.24 -11.60 24.42
N GLY A 236 7.61 -10.49 24.07
CA GLY A 236 6.17 -10.29 24.14
C GLY A 236 5.61 -9.37 23.04
N ALA A 237 4.44 -8.78 23.31
CA ALA A 237 3.84 -7.82 22.39
C ALA A 237 4.60 -6.49 22.41
N VAL A 238 4.65 -5.81 21.26
CA VAL A 238 5.36 -4.55 21.09
C VAL A 238 4.44 -3.49 20.52
N THR A 239 4.30 -2.36 21.21
CA THR A 239 3.66 -1.16 20.68
C THR A 239 4.72 -0.11 20.40
N ALA A 240 4.87 0.33 19.16
CA ALA A 240 5.98 1.15 18.69
C ALA A 240 5.54 2.51 18.18
N PHE A 241 6.34 3.54 18.46
CA PHE A 241 6.10 4.93 18.10
C PHE A 241 7.36 5.53 17.47
N ARG A 242 7.26 5.95 16.20
CA ARG A 242 8.38 6.52 15.45
C ARG A 242 8.44 8.04 15.63
N LEU A 243 9.63 8.52 15.90
CA LEU A 243 10.00 9.94 15.96
C LEU A 243 11.06 10.22 14.91
N GLU A 244 10.87 11.30 14.15
CA GLU A 244 11.77 11.68 13.07
C GLU A 244 12.03 13.18 13.08
N GLY A 245 13.22 13.61 12.61
CA GLY A 245 13.61 15.01 12.52
C GLY A 245 15.06 15.26 12.82
N VAL A 246 15.39 16.47 13.31
CA VAL A 246 16.74 16.82 13.76
C VAL A 246 17.01 16.25 15.17
N ALA A 247 18.22 15.78 15.41
CA ALA A 247 18.55 15.00 16.60
C ALA A 247 18.17 15.67 17.94
N PRO A 248 18.41 16.98 18.21
CA PRO A 248 18.00 17.61 19.45
C PRO A 248 16.48 17.61 19.67
N SER A 249 15.70 17.82 18.60
CA SER A 249 14.24 17.79 18.65
C SER A 249 13.73 16.37 18.93
N VAL A 250 14.26 15.35 18.25
CA VAL A 250 13.88 13.95 18.47
C VAL A 250 14.17 13.53 19.91
N THR A 251 15.34 13.88 20.46
CA THR A 251 15.68 13.59 21.85
C THR A 251 14.68 14.20 22.84
N GLN A 252 14.28 15.46 22.65
CA GLN A 252 13.31 16.12 23.54
C GLN A 252 11.90 15.51 23.41
N ARG A 253 11.44 15.29 22.19
CA ARG A 253 10.12 14.69 21.92
C ARG A 253 10.03 13.24 22.43
N LYS A 254 11.15 12.50 22.37
CA LYS A 254 11.26 11.16 22.94
C LYS A 254 11.01 11.18 24.44
N ARG A 255 11.64 12.11 25.19
CA ARG A 255 11.41 12.26 26.65
C ARG A 255 9.94 12.58 26.97
N ILE A 256 9.33 13.49 26.21
CA ILE A 256 7.90 13.83 26.38
C ILE A 256 7.02 12.60 26.15
N LEU A 257 7.29 11.86 25.10
CA LEU A 257 6.54 10.68 24.74
C LEU A 257 6.69 9.55 25.78
N GLN A 258 7.93 9.29 26.23
CA GLN A 258 8.22 8.32 27.29
C GLN A 258 7.48 8.65 28.59
N ALA A 259 7.48 9.92 29.01
CA ALA A 259 6.74 10.34 30.19
C ALA A 259 5.23 10.10 30.05
N SER A 260 4.66 10.33 28.86
CA SER A 260 3.24 10.10 28.57
C SER A 260 2.88 8.60 28.50
N LEU A 261 3.84 7.77 28.11
CA LEU A 261 3.62 6.32 27.90
C LEU A 261 4.03 5.44 29.08
N SER A 262 4.83 5.94 30.01
CA SER A 262 5.29 5.19 31.21
C SER A 262 4.17 4.57 32.04
N PRO A 263 2.92 5.13 32.11
CA PRO A 263 1.85 4.48 32.86
C PRO A 263 1.29 3.21 32.21
N PHE A 264 1.61 2.95 30.94
CA PHE A 264 1.06 1.81 30.20
C PHE A 264 1.87 0.52 30.41
N GLY A 265 3.18 0.58 30.61
CA GLY A 265 4.02 -0.62 30.76
C GLY A 265 5.52 -0.33 30.66
N GLY A 266 6.31 -1.39 30.55
CA GLY A 266 7.74 -1.31 30.35
C GLY A 266 8.09 -0.57 29.05
N LEU A 267 9.08 0.33 29.12
CA LEU A 267 9.54 1.08 27.96
C LEU A 267 10.82 0.48 27.38
N GLY A 268 10.91 0.53 26.05
CA GLY A 268 12.12 0.21 25.29
C GLY A 268 12.39 1.27 24.25
N GLU A 269 13.55 1.18 23.60
CA GLU A 269 13.98 2.11 22.56
C GLU A 269 14.66 1.38 21.41
N LEU A 270 14.48 1.90 20.19
CA LEU A 270 15.28 1.54 19.03
C LEU A 270 16.00 2.78 18.51
N GLY A 271 17.31 2.72 18.42
CA GLY A 271 18.13 3.74 17.77
C GLY A 271 17.95 3.69 16.25
N ALA A 272 18.49 4.67 15.54
CA ALA A 272 18.21 4.96 14.14
C ALA A 272 18.26 3.75 13.18
N ALA A 273 19.27 2.90 13.27
CA ALA A 273 19.40 1.73 12.38
C ALA A 273 18.34 0.66 12.69
N ALA A 274 18.12 0.36 13.97
CA ALA A 274 17.12 -0.62 14.41
C ALA A 274 15.69 -0.11 14.15
N SER A 275 15.43 1.19 14.36
CA SER A 275 14.16 1.84 14.04
C SER A 275 13.83 1.68 12.56
N ARG A 276 14.73 2.06 11.65
CA ARG A 276 14.53 1.90 10.20
C ARG A 276 14.28 0.44 9.81
N ALA A 277 15.00 -0.50 10.40
CA ALA A 277 14.80 -1.92 10.12
C ALA A 277 13.42 -2.40 10.61
N PHE A 278 12.99 -1.97 11.80
CA PHE A 278 11.70 -2.27 12.38
C PHE A 278 10.56 -1.75 11.49
N TRP A 279 10.57 -0.46 11.14
CA TRP A 279 9.49 0.14 10.35
C TRP A 279 9.44 -0.37 8.92
N ARG A 280 10.58 -0.79 8.35
CA ARG A 280 10.57 -1.50 7.06
C ARG A 280 9.87 -2.85 7.19
N ALA A 281 10.12 -3.59 8.26
CA ALA A 281 9.45 -4.87 8.50
C ALA A 281 7.94 -4.70 8.76
N VAL A 282 7.52 -3.65 9.47
CA VAL A 282 6.10 -3.28 9.64
C VAL A 282 5.49 -2.89 8.30
N ARG A 283 6.16 -2.04 7.52
CA ARG A 283 5.72 -1.61 6.18
C ARG A 283 5.43 -2.79 5.26
N ASP A 284 6.35 -3.75 5.22
CA ASP A 284 6.29 -4.89 4.30
C ASP A 284 5.58 -6.11 4.92
N VAL A 285 5.06 -5.96 6.15
CA VAL A 285 4.29 -6.98 6.87
C VAL A 285 5.04 -8.32 6.92
N THR A 286 6.35 -8.26 7.18
CA THR A 286 7.24 -9.43 7.10
C THR A 286 6.84 -10.63 7.98
N PRO A 287 6.17 -10.47 9.16
CA PRO A 287 5.67 -11.62 9.92
C PRO A 287 4.66 -12.48 9.16
N PHE A 288 4.03 -11.94 8.10
CA PHE A 288 3.07 -12.65 7.26
C PHE A 288 3.62 -12.97 5.86
N ALA A 289 4.95 -13.01 5.71
CA ALA A 289 5.60 -13.42 4.47
C ALA A 289 5.09 -14.79 3.98
N ALA A 290 5.07 -14.99 2.67
CA ALA A 290 4.53 -16.20 2.04
C ALA A 290 5.36 -17.46 2.33
N ASP A 291 6.65 -17.28 2.57
CA ASP A 291 7.61 -18.35 2.96
C ASP A 291 7.76 -18.49 4.49
N GLY A 292 7.06 -17.65 5.27
CA GLY A 292 7.09 -17.67 6.73
C GLY A 292 5.99 -18.53 7.35
N PRO A 293 5.93 -18.60 8.70
CA PRO A 293 4.96 -19.41 9.44
C PRO A 293 3.49 -19.10 9.13
N ALA A 294 3.20 -17.87 8.72
CA ALA A 294 1.85 -17.45 8.32
C ALA A 294 1.60 -17.53 6.81
N GLY A 295 2.53 -18.11 6.03
CA GLY A 295 2.48 -18.11 4.56
C GLY A 295 1.28 -18.84 3.97
N ALA A 296 0.83 -19.92 4.62
CA ALA A 296 -0.32 -20.69 4.18
C ALA A 296 -1.69 -20.05 4.55
N ARG A 297 -1.69 -18.92 5.27
CA ARG A 297 -2.91 -18.26 5.72
C ARG A 297 -3.44 -17.30 4.64
N ASP A 298 -4.76 -17.13 4.61
CA ASP A 298 -5.40 -16.07 3.83
C ASP A 298 -5.11 -14.71 4.47
N LEU A 299 -4.65 -13.73 3.69
CA LEU A 299 -4.23 -12.43 4.21
C LEU A 299 -5.20 -11.32 3.80
N TRP A 300 -5.74 -10.67 4.80
CA TRP A 300 -6.61 -9.52 4.64
C TRP A 300 -5.94 -8.21 5.10
N ARG A 301 -6.24 -7.14 4.39
CA ARG A 301 -5.90 -5.77 4.75
C ARG A 301 -7.19 -5.01 5.05
N LEU A 302 -7.35 -4.60 6.31
CA LEU A 302 -8.56 -3.94 6.80
C LEU A 302 -8.23 -2.49 7.16
N SER A 303 -9.07 -1.56 6.73
CA SER A 303 -8.97 -0.15 7.10
C SER A 303 -10.22 0.29 7.82
N THR A 304 -10.06 0.92 8.97
CA THR A 304 -11.16 1.38 9.82
C THR A 304 -10.74 2.63 10.60
N ALA A 305 -11.63 3.19 11.41
CA ALA A 305 -11.23 4.23 12.35
C ALA A 305 -10.22 3.69 13.37
N PRO A 306 -9.15 4.44 13.73
CA PRO A 306 -8.14 3.98 14.69
C PRO A 306 -8.72 3.48 16.02
N SER A 307 -9.83 4.05 16.46
CA SER A 307 -10.54 3.64 17.67
C SER A 307 -11.18 2.24 17.58
N GLN A 308 -11.40 1.71 16.39
CA GLN A 308 -12.11 0.45 16.15
C GLN A 308 -11.16 -0.72 15.83
N GLY A 309 -9.91 -0.44 15.44
CA GLY A 309 -9.00 -1.47 14.95
C GLY A 309 -8.74 -2.60 15.95
N ALA A 310 -8.55 -2.26 17.23
CA ALA A 310 -8.36 -3.25 18.30
C ALA A 310 -9.54 -4.22 18.42
N ASP A 311 -10.77 -3.70 18.38
CA ASP A 311 -11.98 -4.51 18.51
C ASP A 311 -12.21 -5.38 17.26
N VAL A 312 -11.94 -4.85 16.07
CA VAL A 312 -11.95 -5.60 14.80
C VAL A 312 -10.96 -6.76 14.85
N GLY A 313 -9.70 -6.50 15.21
CA GLY A 313 -8.67 -7.53 15.28
C GLY A 313 -8.99 -8.59 16.33
N ARG A 314 -9.37 -8.20 17.55
CA ARG A 314 -9.77 -9.12 18.61
C ARG A 314 -10.91 -10.03 18.15
N THR A 315 -11.97 -9.49 17.55
CA THR A 315 -13.08 -10.28 17.02
C THR A 315 -12.62 -11.35 16.03
N LEU A 316 -11.69 -11.01 15.13
CA LEU A 316 -11.16 -11.96 14.15
C LEU A 316 -10.24 -13.00 14.81
N CYS A 317 -9.46 -12.62 15.82
CA CYS A 317 -8.66 -13.56 16.62
C CYS A 317 -9.54 -14.58 17.35
N GLU A 318 -10.56 -14.12 18.08
CA GLU A 318 -11.45 -14.96 18.88
C GLU A 318 -12.34 -15.87 18.03
N ARG A 319 -12.88 -15.36 16.91
CA ARG A 319 -13.85 -16.09 16.10
C ARG A 319 -13.26 -16.93 14.99
N ALA A 320 -12.05 -16.61 14.52
CA ALA A 320 -11.42 -17.27 13.37
C ALA A 320 -9.93 -17.58 13.57
N GLY A 321 -9.35 -17.36 14.74
CA GLY A 321 -7.92 -17.65 14.98
C GLY A 321 -6.99 -16.82 14.11
N ALA A 322 -7.34 -15.57 13.82
CA ALA A 322 -6.50 -14.66 13.05
C ALA A 322 -5.21 -14.33 13.81
N LEU A 323 -4.13 -14.12 13.08
CA LEU A 323 -2.95 -13.40 13.56
C LEU A 323 -3.03 -11.96 13.04
N THR A 324 -2.72 -10.97 13.88
CA THR A 324 -2.93 -9.56 13.55
C THR A 324 -1.67 -8.73 13.70
N ILE A 325 -1.59 -7.65 12.90
CA ILE A 325 -0.68 -6.52 13.05
C ILE A 325 -1.52 -5.26 12.89
N TYR A 326 -1.29 -4.29 13.77
CA TYR A 326 -1.97 -3.00 13.73
C TYR A 326 -0.99 -1.91 13.34
N ASP A 327 -1.35 -1.08 12.36
CA ASP A 327 -0.59 0.08 11.92
C ASP A 327 -1.51 1.32 11.84
N TRP A 328 -0.97 2.47 11.49
CA TRP A 328 -1.67 3.74 11.39
C TRP A 328 -2.43 4.09 12.68
N ALA A 329 -1.77 3.87 13.82
CA ALA A 329 -2.36 4.06 15.15
C ALA A 329 -3.64 3.24 15.39
N GLY A 330 -3.76 2.08 14.75
CA GLY A 330 -4.92 1.19 14.79
C GLY A 330 -5.89 1.34 13.61
N GLY A 331 -5.65 2.28 12.69
CA GLY A 331 -6.50 2.48 11.51
C GLY A 331 -6.29 1.47 10.38
N LEU A 332 -5.21 0.71 10.43
CA LEU A 332 -4.92 -0.41 9.55
C LEU A 332 -4.75 -1.68 10.39
N VAL A 333 -5.49 -2.72 10.04
CA VAL A 333 -5.31 -4.07 10.62
C VAL A 333 -4.96 -5.02 9.49
N TRP A 334 -3.81 -5.67 9.60
CA TRP A 334 -3.48 -6.84 8.82
C TRP A 334 -3.92 -8.08 9.57
N ALA A 335 -4.70 -8.94 8.93
CA ALA A 335 -5.22 -10.16 9.54
C ALA A 335 -4.89 -11.38 8.65
N ALA A 336 -4.11 -12.30 9.20
CA ALA A 336 -3.78 -13.59 8.57
C ALA A 336 -4.67 -14.67 9.20
N LEU A 337 -5.69 -15.11 8.45
CA LEU A 337 -6.65 -16.12 8.90
C LEU A 337 -6.25 -17.53 8.42
N PRO A 338 -6.61 -18.59 9.14
CA PRO A 338 -6.50 -19.95 8.61
C PRO A 338 -7.14 -20.06 7.23
N ALA A 339 -6.49 -20.78 6.31
CA ALA A 339 -6.99 -20.96 4.95
C ALA A 339 -8.40 -21.58 4.95
N ALA A 340 -9.31 -20.99 4.22
CA ALA A 340 -10.70 -21.43 4.11
C ALA A 340 -11.20 -21.30 2.67
N ALA A 341 -12.22 -22.09 2.30
CA ALA A 341 -12.78 -22.11 0.94
C ALA A 341 -13.35 -20.72 0.51
N ASP A 342 -13.73 -19.89 1.47
CA ASP A 342 -14.24 -18.52 1.28
C ASP A 342 -13.33 -17.44 1.89
N ALA A 343 -12.11 -17.79 2.31
CA ALA A 343 -11.20 -16.92 3.05
C ALA A 343 -11.86 -16.24 4.26
N SER A 344 -12.89 -16.84 4.87
CA SER A 344 -13.71 -16.26 5.93
C SER A 344 -14.34 -14.91 5.57
N ALA A 345 -14.64 -14.67 4.30
CA ALA A 345 -15.05 -13.38 3.76
C ALA A 345 -16.30 -12.81 4.45
N ALA A 346 -17.30 -13.65 4.72
CA ALA A 346 -18.53 -13.21 5.40
C ALA A 346 -18.25 -12.64 6.81
N LEU A 347 -17.41 -13.31 7.61
CA LEU A 347 -17.01 -12.84 8.93
C LEU A 347 -16.21 -11.53 8.85
N VAL A 348 -15.17 -11.50 7.99
CA VAL A 348 -14.32 -10.32 7.82
C VAL A 348 -15.15 -9.11 7.38
N ARG A 349 -16.02 -9.27 6.38
CA ARG A 349 -16.88 -8.20 5.87
C ARG A 349 -17.85 -7.67 6.93
N ALA A 350 -18.53 -8.57 7.64
CA ALA A 350 -19.46 -8.18 8.70
C ALA A 350 -18.76 -7.43 9.84
N THR A 351 -17.58 -7.92 10.26
CA THR A 351 -16.79 -7.29 11.35
C THR A 351 -16.33 -5.89 10.95
N VAL A 352 -15.80 -5.72 9.74
CA VAL A 352 -15.29 -4.43 9.27
C VAL A 352 -16.42 -3.45 8.97
N ALA A 353 -17.53 -3.91 8.40
CA ALA A 353 -18.70 -3.06 8.12
C ALA A 353 -19.30 -2.48 9.41
N ALA A 354 -19.38 -3.28 10.49
CA ALA A 354 -19.83 -2.81 11.80
C ALA A 354 -18.93 -1.70 12.37
N ALA A 355 -17.65 -1.67 11.99
CA ALA A 355 -16.67 -0.64 12.35
C ALA A 355 -16.59 0.53 11.34
N GLY A 356 -17.47 0.58 10.34
CA GLY A 356 -17.48 1.62 9.31
C GLY A 356 -16.28 1.57 8.37
N GLY A 357 -15.62 0.42 8.25
CA GLY A 357 -14.39 0.24 7.48
C GLY A 357 -14.58 -0.52 6.16
N HIS A 358 -13.44 -0.84 5.55
CA HIS A 358 -13.38 -1.69 4.35
C HIS A 358 -12.21 -2.68 4.44
N ALA A 359 -12.30 -3.78 3.67
CA ALA A 359 -11.29 -4.82 3.66
C ALA A 359 -10.94 -5.25 2.23
N THR A 360 -9.68 -5.61 2.02
CA THR A 360 -9.18 -6.18 0.76
C THR A 360 -8.51 -7.51 1.05
N LEU A 361 -8.87 -8.55 0.28
CA LEU A 361 -8.20 -9.84 0.32
C LEU A 361 -6.89 -9.75 -0.47
N ILE A 362 -5.77 -9.81 0.22
CA ILE A 362 -4.44 -9.62 -0.37
C ILE A 362 -3.86 -10.92 -0.88
N ARG A 363 -3.99 -12.01 -0.10
CA ARG A 363 -3.47 -13.32 -0.44
C ARG A 363 -4.50 -14.40 -0.13
N ALA A 364 -4.85 -15.17 -1.15
CA ALA A 364 -5.62 -16.39 -1.09
C ALA A 364 -5.42 -17.19 -2.40
N PRO A 365 -5.74 -18.49 -2.44
CA PRO A 365 -5.73 -19.27 -3.68
C PRO A 365 -6.57 -18.62 -4.78
N ALA A 366 -6.17 -18.81 -6.05
CA ALA A 366 -6.86 -18.23 -7.20
C ALA A 366 -8.36 -18.62 -7.25
N ALA A 367 -8.70 -19.85 -6.90
CA ALA A 367 -10.08 -20.32 -6.84
C ALA A 367 -10.92 -19.52 -5.83
N VAL A 368 -10.34 -19.23 -4.65
CA VAL A 368 -11.01 -18.39 -3.63
C VAL A 368 -11.19 -16.96 -4.14
N ARG A 369 -10.15 -16.35 -4.73
CA ARG A 369 -10.21 -14.99 -5.30
C ARG A 369 -11.18 -14.85 -6.50
N ALA A 370 -11.50 -15.97 -7.16
CA ALA A 370 -12.53 -15.99 -8.20
C ALA A 370 -13.95 -16.01 -7.60
N ALA A 371 -14.12 -16.70 -6.47
CA ALA A 371 -15.41 -16.96 -5.85
C ALA A 371 -15.88 -15.87 -4.89
N VAL A 372 -14.95 -15.16 -4.22
CA VAL A 372 -15.29 -14.11 -3.23
C VAL A 372 -14.95 -12.71 -3.74
N ASP A 373 -15.65 -11.70 -3.22
CA ASP A 373 -15.29 -10.32 -3.48
C ASP A 373 -13.95 -9.98 -2.83
N VAL A 374 -12.94 -9.70 -3.64
CA VAL A 374 -11.59 -9.35 -3.16
C VAL A 374 -11.58 -7.96 -2.51
N PHE A 375 -12.23 -6.99 -3.15
CA PHE A 375 -12.47 -5.65 -2.60
C PHE A 375 -13.82 -5.58 -1.90
N THR A 376 -14.00 -4.62 -1.02
CA THR A 376 -15.32 -4.39 -0.40
C THR A 376 -16.35 -4.04 -1.49
N PRO A 377 -17.49 -4.76 -1.56
CA PRO A 377 -18.56 -4.40 -2.47
C PRO A 377 -19.03 -2.96 -2.25
N GLU A 378 -19.21 -2.24 -3.33
CA GLU A 378 -19.69 -0.86 -3.27
C GLU A 378 -21.22 -0.82 -3.11
N PRO A 379 -21.77 0.14 -2.36
CA PRO A 379 -23.20 0.42 -2.38
C PRO A 379 -23.68 0.70 -3.80
N PRO A 380 -24.94 0.35 -4.18
CA PRO A 380 -25.41 0.42 -5.56
C PRO A 380 -25.21 1.76 -6.26
N ALA A 381 -25.40 2.88 -5.54
CA ALA A 381 -25.20 4.21 -6.10
C ALA A 381 -23.74 4.50 -6.43
N LEU A 382 -22.81 4.06 -5.57
CA LEU A 382 -21.37 4.20 -5.80
C LEU A 382 -20.91 3.27 -6.92
N ALA A 383 -21.36 2.02 -6.94
CA ALA A 383 -21.06 1.06 -8.00
C ALA A 383 -21.50 1.59 -9.39
N ALA A 384 -22.68 2.21 -9.46
CA ALA A 384 -23.15 2.85 -10.70
C ALA A 384 -22.27 4.03 -11.13
N LEU A 385 -21.75 4.81 -10.18
CA LEU A 385 -20.81 5.90 -10.46
C LEU A 385 -19.46 5.35 -10.93
N THR A 386 -18.90 4.37 -10.22
CA THR A 386 -17.64 3.69 -10.57
C THR A 386 -17.73 3.10 -11.99
N LYS A 387 -18.85 2.44 -12.32
CA LYS A 387 -19.08 1.91 -13.66
C LYS A 387 -19.05 3.01 -14.72
N ARG A 388 -19.77 4.13 -14.53
CA ARG A 388 -19.77 5.25 -15.48
C ARG A 388 -18.39 5.88 -15.65
N VAL A 389 -17.63 6.03 -14.56
CA VAL A 389 -16.24 6.53 -14.62
C VAL A 389 -15.41 5.58 -15.47
N ARG A 390 -15.48 4.28 -15.23
CA ARG A 390 -14.76 3.28 -16.00
C ARG A 390 -15.14 3.31 -17.48
N GLU A 391 -16.43 3.33 -17.81
CA GLU A 391 -16.92 3.42 -19.19
C GLU A 391 -16.44 4.69 -19.90
N SER A 392 -16.16 5.78 -19.14
CA SER A 392 -15.57 7.00 -19.71
C SER A 392 -14.13 6.79 -20.16
N PHE A 393 -13.36 5.94 -19.48
CA PHE A 393 -11.96 5.67 -19.80
C PHE A 393 -11.79 4.43 -20.67
N ASP A 394 -12.53 3.38 -20.40
CA ASP A 394 -12.45 2.06 -21.04
C ASP A 394 -13.85 1.48 -21.33
N PRO A 395 -14.55 2.01 -22.35
CA PRO A 395 -15.92 1.62 -22.65
C PRO A 395 -16.06 0.15 -23.13
N ARG A 396 -14.98 -0.45 -23.59
CA ARG A 396 -14.97 -1.83 -24.10
C ARG A 396 -14.37 -2.85 -23.14
N GLY A 397 -13.90 -2.41 -21.97
CA GLY A 397 -13.32 -3.29 -20.95
C GLY A 397 -12.01 -3.96 -21.39
N VAL A 398 -11.15 -3.22 -22.10
CA VAL A 398 -9.86 -3.73 -22.60
C VAL A 398 -8.84 -3.89 -21.45
N LEU A 399 -8.87 -2.97 -20.46
CA LEU A 399 -7.80 -2.85 -19.46
C LEU A 399 -8.18 -3.53 -18.15
N ASN A 400 -7.46 -4.58 -17.75
CA ASN A 400 -7.62 -5.27 -16.47
C ASN A 400 -9.08 -5.61 -16.10
N ALA A 401 -9.91 -5.92 -17.12
CA ALA A 401 -11.33 -6.21 -16.93
C ALA A 401 -11.54 -7.31 -15.87
N GLY A 402 -12.48 -7.09 -14.96
CA GLY A 402 -12.81 -8.03 -13.89
C GLY A 402 -11.80 -8.12 -12.74
N ARG A 403 -10.72 -7.33 -12.75
CA ARG A 403 -9.69 -7.37 -11.70
C ARG A 403 -10.19 -6.88 -10.35
N MET A 404 -10.97 -5.81 -10.32
CA MET A 404 -11.49 -5.26 -9.07
C MET A 404 -12.85 -5.85 -8.73
N TRP A 405 -13.80 -5.77 -9.63
CA TRP A 405 -15.17 -6.27 -9.44
C TRP A 405 -15.61 -7.12 -10.62
N ALA A 406 -16.54 -8.03 -10.38
CA ALA A 406 -17.10 -8.87 -11.42
C ALA A 406 -17.91 -8.03 -12.43
N GLY A 407 -17.71 -8.27 -13.73
CA GLY A 407 -18.48 -7.60 -14.78
C GLY A 407 -18.13 -6.12 -15.02
N VAL A 408 -17.03 -5.64 -14.43
CA VAL A 408 -16.59 -4.23 -14.58
C VAL A 408 -15.13 -4.17 -15.00
#